data_a65d1878c50f8c381ffc131f1027a212
#
_entry.id   a65d1878c50f8c381ffc131f1027a212
#
_cell.length_a   1.000
_cell.length_b   1.000
_cell.length_c   1.000
_cell.angle_alpha   90.00
_cell.angle_beta   90.00
_cell.angle_gamma   90.00
#
_symmetry.space_group_name_H-M   'P 1'
#
loop_
_entity.id
_entity.type
_entity.pdbx_description
1 polymer ?
#
loop_
_entity_poly.entity_id
_entity_poly.type
_entity_poly.pdbx_seq_one_letter_code
_entity_poly.pdbx_strand_id
1 'polypeptide(L)'
;KQLVHQADFEAVERHGEEPAVFAAATEEEELSRLCQIVEEFHQSEYNALGIVTRTNGEAQALYEQLTSRGAQVSLVTPESKSFHNGALVLSVQMSKGLEFDQVAVPHVNAGTYHTPFDRNLLYVACTRAMHCLALTYTGEPSPLLPGEAGEE
;
A
#
# COMPACT_ATOMS: atom_id res chain seq x y z
N LYS A 1 -22.39 -3.12 -6.28
CA LYS A 1 -21.19 -3.61 -5.63
C LYS A 1 -20.01 -2.72 -5.95
N GLN A 2 -19.95 -2.20 -7.13
CA GLN A 2 -18.90 -1.27 -7.42
C GLN A 2 -19.07 0.02 -6.68
N LEU A 3 -20.29 0.37 -6.37
CA LEU A 3 -20.52 1.56 -5.58
C LEU A 3 -19.88 1.47 -4.21
N VAL A 4 -19.85 0.25 -3.65
CA VAL A 4 -19.23 0.08 -2.35
C VAL A 4 -17.74 0.39 -2.46
N HIS A 5 -17.10 -0.14 -3.51
CA HIS A 5 -15.68 0.11 -3.67
C HIS A 5 -15.40 1.59 -3.89
N GLN A 6 -16.23 2.24 -4.67
CA GLN A 6 -16.04 3.65 -4.90
C GLN A 6 -16.19 4.46 -3.63
N ALA A 7 -17.15 4.09 -2.80
CA ALA A 7 -17.35 4.82 -1.56
C ALA A 7 -16.13 4.69 -0.66
N ASP A 8 -15.53 3.49 -0.61
CA ASP A 8 -14.35 3.29 0.22
C ASP A 8 -13.21 4.19 -0.26
N PHE A 9 -13.00 4.26 -1.57
CA PHE A 9 -11.89 5.06 -2.08
C PHE A 9 -12.21 6.54 -2.05
N GLU A 10 -13.47 6.91 -2.17
CA GLU A 10 -13.83 8.31 -2.03
C GLU A 10 -13.55 8.82 -0.62
N ALA A 11 -13.75 7.96 0.37
CA ALA A 11 -13.44 8.36 1.74
C ALA A 11 -11.96 8.68 1.88
N VAL A 12 -11.11 7.91 1.21
CA VAL A 12 -9.68 8.17 1.27
C VAL A 12 -9.35 9.46 0.53
N GLU A 13 -10.00 9.70 -0.61
CA GLU A 13 -9.71 10.89 -1.39
C GLU A 13 -9.98 12.17 -0.62
N ARG A 14 -10.89 12.12 0.33
CA ARG A 14 -11.19 13.33 1.09
C ARG A 14 -10.02 13.79 1.93
N HIS A 15 -9.04 12.92 2.14
CA HIS A 15 -7.89 13.26 2.96
C HIS A 15 -6.69 13.72 2.14
N GLY A 16 -6.78 13.71 0.81
CA GLY A 16 -5.66 14.14 0.01
C GLY A 16 -5.91 13.94 -1.46
N GLU A 17 -4.84 13.65 -2.17
CA GLU A 17 -4.92 13.49 -3.61
C GLU A 17 -5.61 12.18 -3.95
N GLU A 18 -6.06 12.10 -5.20
CA GLU A 18 -6.64 10.86 -5.67
C GLU A 18 -5.63 9.73 -5.59
N PRO A 19 -6.08 8.53 -5.28
CA PRO A 19 -5.16 7.39 -5.27
C PRO A 19 -4.56 7.18 -6.64
N ALA A 20 -3.26 6.86 -6.66
CA ALA A 20 -2.56 6.53 -7.89
C ALA A 20 -2.47 5.01 -8.01
N VAL A 21 -2.76 4.48 -9.19
CA VAL A 21 -2.73 3.05 -9.43
C VAL A 21 -1.67 2.77 -10.48
N PHE A 22 -0.71 1.92 -10.15
CA PHE A 22 0.38 1.58 -11.05
C PHE A 22 0.30 0.11 -11.43
N ALA A 23 0.11 -0.16 -12.72
CA ALA A 23 0.11 -1.50 -13.25
C ALA A 23 1.52 -1.82 -13.71
N ALA A 24 2.13 -2.85 -13.13
CA ALA A 24 3.47 -3.25 -13.49
C ALA A 24 3.41 -4.49 -14.37
N ALA A 25 4.30 -4.58 -15.35
CA ALA A 25 4.30 -5.72 -16.24
C ALA A 25 4.85 -6.96 -15.54
N THR A 26 5.76 -6.78 -14.59
CA THR A 26 6.38 -7.88 -13.87
C THR A 26 6.53 -7.51 -12.42
N GLU A 27 6.81 -8.53 -11.60
CA GLU A 27 7.09 -8.27 -10.19
C GLU A 27 8.32 -7.39 -10.04
N GLU A 28 9.27 -7.56 -10.93
CA GLU A 28 10.47 -6.74 -10.91
C GLU A 28 10.12 -5.27 -11.08
N GLU A 29 9.22 -4.97 -12.01
CA GLU A 29 8.79 -3.60 -12.20
C GLU A 29 8.03 -3.07 -11.01
N GLU A 30 7.22 -3.91 -10.39
CA GLU A 30 6.50 -3.47 -9.21
C GLU A 30 7.46 -3.11 -8.09
N LEU A 31 8.49 -3.94 -7.90
CA LEU A 31 9.51 -3.64 -6.90
C LEU A 31 10.25 -2.36 -7.23
N SER A 32 10.56 -2.15 -8.51
CA SER A 32 11.24 -0.92 -8.91
C SER A 32 10.39 0.30 -8.61
N ARG A 33 9.09 0.19 -8.85
CA ARG A 33 8.19 1.31 -8.54
C ARG A 33 8.14 1.58 -7.05
N LEU A 34 8.10 0.52 -6.24
CA LEU A 34 8.09 0.72 -4.80
C LEU A 34 9.39 1.36 -4.31
N CYS A 35 10.51 0.95 -4.88
CA CYS A 35 11.78 1.59 -4.54
C CYS A 35 11.77 3.07 -4.90
N GLN A 36 11.17 3.40 -6.04
CA GLN A 36 11.06 4.79 -6.45
C GLN A 36 10.19 5.58 -5.49
N ILE A 37 9.10 4.98 -5.05
CA ILE A 37 8.22 5.63 -4.07
C ILE A 37 8.98 5.92 -2.79
N VAL A 38 9.79 4.95 -2.33
CA VAL A 38 10.57 5.14 -1.12
C VAL A 38 11.57 6.28 -1.31
N GLU A 39 12.24 6.31 -2.45
CA GLU A 39 13.23 7.35 -2.68
C GLU A 39 12.59 8.72 -2.75
N GLU A 40 11.46 8.82 -3.43
CA GLU A 40 10.75 10.09 -3.52
C GLU A 40 10.25 10.52 -2.15
N PHE A 41 9.83 9.56 -1.33
CA PHE A 41 9.43 9.89 0.02
C PHE A 41 10.60 10.52 0.80
N HIS A 42 11.77 9.91 0.70
CA HIS A 42 12.92 10.43 1.46
C HIS A 42 13.35 11.81 1.00
N GLN A 43 12.97 12.20 -0.22
CA GLN A 43 13.28 13.51 -0.73
C GLN A 43 12.14 14.51 -0.50
N SER A 44 11.03 14.05 0.03
CA SER A 44 9.86 14.89 0.24
C SER A 44 9.88 15.49 1.64
N GLU A 45 8.87 16.31 1.92
CA GLU A 45 8.71 16.87 3.24
C GLU A 45 7.91 15.97 4.17
N TYR A 46 7.42 14.86 3.66
CA TYR A 46 6.63 13.93 4.47
C TYR A 46 7.51 13.25 5.51
N ASN A 47 6.91 12.90 6.62
CA ASN A 47 7.63 12.26 7.71
C ASN A 47 7.44 10.76 7.78
N ALA A 48 6.35 10.24 7.26
CA ALA A 48 6.05 8.82 7.42
C ALA A 48 5.45 8.25 6.15
N LEU A 49 6.02 7.15 5.69
CA LEU A 49 5.51 6.36 4.58
C LEU A 49 5.22 4.97 5.08
N GLY A 50 4.01 4.48 4.85
CA GLY A 50 3.67 3.10 5.17
C GLY A 50 3.50 2.29 3.90
N ILE A 51 4.27 1.22 3.77
CA ILE A 51 4.07 0.26 2.69
C ILE A 51 3.34 -0.91 3.33
N VAL A 52 2.04 -1.00 3.04
CA VAL A 52 1.14 -1.87 3.80
C VAL A 52 0.79 -3.08 2.97
N THR A 53 1.20 -4.26 3.47
CA THR A 53 0.92 -5.52 2.80
C THR A 53 -0.25 -6.22 3.48
N ARG A 54 -0.76 -7.27 2.83
CA ARG A 54 -1.90 -7.98 3.36
C ARG A 54 -1.57 -8.80 4.60
N THR A 55 -0.37 -9.39 4.66
CA THR A 55 0.02 -10.26 5.77
C THR A 55 1.40 -9.90 6.27
N ASN A 56 1.72 -10.36 7.49
CA ASN A 56 3.04 -10.16 8.04
C ASN A 56 4.11 -10.89 7.21
N GLY A 57 3.77 -12.07 6.69
CA GLY A 57 4.72 -12.79 5.84
C GLY A 57 5.07 -12.02 4.58
N GLU A 58 4.06 -11.39 3.99
CA GLU A 58 4.32 -10.58 2.81
C GLU A 58 5.17 -9.36 3.15
N ALA A 59 4.92 -8.77 4.32
CA ALA A 59 5.72 -7.62 4.74
C ALA A 59 7.18 -8.01 4.91
N GLN A 60 7.43 -9.15 5.54
CA GLN A 60 8.80 -9.62 5.72
C GLN A 60 9.49 -9.84 4.39
N ALA A 61 8.82 -10.52 3.47
CA ALA A 61 9.40 -10.81 2.16
C ALA A 61 9.67 -9.52 1.40
N LEU A 62 8.72 -8.61 1.43
CA LEU A 62 8.87 -7.35 0.71
C LEU A 62 9.99 -6.52 1.30
N TYR A 63 10.08 -6.49 2.62
CA TYR A 63 11.17 -5.77 3.28
C TYR A 63 12.53 -6.27 2.79
N GLU A 64 12.68 -7.60 2.72
CA GLU A 64 13.95 -8.17 2.27
C GLU A 64 14.21 -7.83 0.82
N GLN A 65 13.19 -7.85 -0.02
CA GLN A 65 13.36 -7.53 -1.43
C GLN A 65 13.73 -6.07 -1.61
N LEU A 66 13.10 -5.18 -0.87
CA LEU A 66 13.38 -3.76 -1.01
C LEU A 66 14.77 -3.41 -0.49
N THR A 67 15.15 -3.97 0.66
CA THR A 67 16.47 -3.66 1.21
C THR A 67 17.58 -4.22 0.34
N SER A 68 17.35 -5.37 -0.30
CA SER A 68 18.36 -5.92 -1.19
C SER A 68 18.58 -5.03 -2.41
N ARG A 69 17.64 -4.15 -2.71
CA ARG A 69 17.77 -3.19 -3.80
C ARG A 69 18.26 -1.83 -3.34
N GLY A 70 18.59 -1.71 -2.06
CA GLY A 70 19.13 -0.47 -1.52
C GLY A 70 18.10 0.48 -0.95
N ALA A 71 16.84 0.09 -0.92
CA ALA A 71 15.81 0.96 -0.35
C ALA A 71 15.98 1.06 1.15
N GLN A 72 15.76 2.27 1.68
CA GLN A 72 15.91 2.49 3.11
C GLN A 72 14.54 2.40 3.76
N VAL A 73 14.21 1.23 4.24
CA VAL A 73 12.93 0.96 4.89
C VAL A 73 13.18 0.16 6.16
N SER A 74 12.21 0.21 7.05
CA SER A 74 12.23 -0.57 8.29
C SER A 74 11.02 -1.48 8.32
N LEU A 75 11.18 -2.65 8.94
CA LEU A 75 10.09 -3.61 9.04
C LEU A 75 9.44 -3.48 10.42
N VAL A 76 8.12 -3.37 10.44
CA VAL A 76 7.36 -3.35 11.68
C VAL A 76 6.85 -4.75 11.94
N THR A 77 7.21 -5.30 13.09
CA THR A 77 6.79 -6.63 13.50
C THR A 77 6.09 -6.53 14.85
N PRO A 78 5.44 -7.62 15.29
CA PRO A 78 4.81 -7.58 16.61
C PRO A 78 5.77 -7.24 17.75
N GLU A 79 7.07 -7.48 17.55
CA GLU A 79 8.06 -7.16 18.58
C GLU A 79 8.55 -5.73 18.51
N SER A 80 8.17 -4.99 17.50
CA SER A 80 8.63 -3.61 17.36
C SER A 80 8.08 -2.75 18.49
N LYS A 81 8.91 -1.83 18.96
CA LYS A 81 8.50 -0.99 20.08
C LYS A 81 7.65 0.18 19.64
N SER A 82 8.22 1.02 18.81
CA SER A 82 7.49 2.17 18.32
C SER A 82 8.13 2.64 17.03
N PHE A 83 7.28 3.08 16.12
CA PHE A 83 7.72 3.65 14.87
C PHE A 83 6.83 4.83 14.59
N HIS A 84 7.44 5.99 14.42
CA HIS A 84 6.66 7.19 14.18
C HIS A 84 6.97 7.80 12.83
N ASN A 85 8.21 7.72 12.38
CA ASN A 85 8.64 8.36 11.16
C ASN A 85 9.45 7.41 10.32
N GLY A 86 9.61 7.76 9.05
CA GLY A 86 10.42 7.00 8.13
C GLY A 86 9.56 6.16 7.22
N ALA A 87 10.22 5.36 6.40
CA ALA A 87 9.56 4.46 5.48
C ALA A 87 9.44 3.08 6.13
N LEU A 88 8.22 2.66 6.37
CA LEU A 88 7.95 1.43 7.11
C LEU A 88 7.25 0.42 6.24
N VAL A 89 7.63 -0.85 6.37
CA VAL A 89 6.93 -1.96 5.73
C VAL A 89 6.21 -2.73 6.82
N LEU A 90 4.90 -2.94 6.63
CA LEU A 90 4.11 -3.57 7.67
C LEU A 90 2.85 -4.16 7.06
N SER A 91 2.23 -5.07 7.80
CA SER A 91 0.95 -5.62 7.36
C SER A 91 -0.19 -4.71 7.77
N VAL A 92 -1.36 -4.97 7.17
CA VAL A 92 -2.57 -4.24 7.55
C VAL A 92 -2.80 -4.37 9.05
N GLN A 93 -2.60 -5.58 9.59
CA GLN A 93 -2.83 -5.80 11.00
C GLN A 93 -1.94 -4.90 11.86
N MET A 94 -0.68 -4.77 11.46
CA MET A 94 0.25 -3.93 12.21
C MET A 94 -0.04 -2.45 12.03
N SER A 95 -0.76 -2.08 10.97
CA SER A 95 -1.01 -0.68 10.68
C SER A 95 -2.17 -0.10 11.47
N LYS A 96 -2.92 -0.92 12.17
CA LYS A 96 -4.09 -0.43 12.89
C LYS A 96 -3.65 0.52 13.98
N GLY A 97 -4.31 1.67 14.04
CA GLY A 97 -3.96 2.69 15.01
C GLY A 97 -2.84 3.61 14.56
N LEU A 98 -2.29 3.37 13.37
CA LEU A 98 -1.22 4.22 12.83
C LEU A 98 -1.75 4.97 11.62
N GLU A 99 -1.13 6.11 11.35
CA GLU A 99 -1.42 6.88 10.16
C GLU A 99 -0.12 7.35 9.56
N PHE A 100 -0.11 7.48 8.25
CA PHE A 100 1.09 7.86 7.53
C PHE A 100 0.75 9.00 6.59
N ASP A 101 1.72 9.88 6.37
CA ASP A 101 1.54 10.93 5.37
C ASP A 101 1.28 10.32 4.01
N GLN A 102 1.96 9.22 3.72
CA GLN A 102 1.88 8.58 2.42
C GLN A 102 1.80 7.07 2.65
N VAL A 103 0.95 6.40 1.86
CA VAL A 103 0.80 4.96 1.94
C VAL A 103 0.94 4.37 0.55
N ALA A 104 1.64 3.27 0.46
CA ALA A 104 1.71 2.45 -0.75
C ALA A 104 1.19 1.06 -0.39
N VAL A 105 0.25 0.55 -1.20
CA VAL A 105 -0.29 -0.79 -1.00
C VAL A 105 0.11 -1.62 -2.21
N PRO A 106 1.07 -2.52 -2.05
CA PRO A 106 1.52 -3.36 -3.16
C PRO A 106 0.67 -4.61 -3.29
N HIS A 107 0.87 -5.30 -4.40
CA HIS A 107 0.28 -6.62 -4.62
C HIS A 107 -1.25 -6.57 -4.64
N VAL A 108 -1.82 -5.49 -5.18
CA VAL A 108 -3.27 -5.38 -5.25
C VAL A 108 -3.74 -6.08 -6.53
N ASN A 109 -3.50 -7.37 -6.58
CA ASN A 109 -3.89 -8.18 -7.72
C ASN A 109 -4.98 -9.16 -7.30
N ALA A 110 -5.55 -9.85 -8.29
CA ALA A 110 -6.71 -10.68 -8.07
C ALA A 110 -6.42 -11.84 -7.12
N GLY A 111 -5.17 -12.33 -7.10
CA GLY A 111 -4.83 -13.44 -6.22
C GLY A 111 -4.65 -13.05 -4.78
N THR A 112 -4.41 -11.77 -4.51
CA THR A 112 -4.15 -11.31 -3.16
C THR A 112 -5.38 -10.69 -2.51
N TYR A 113 -6.09 -9.86 -3.24
CA TYR A 113 -7.27 -9.16 -2.70
C TYR A 113 -8.45 -9.47 -3.60
N HIS A 114 -9.38 -10.30 -3.14
CA HIS A 114 -10.54 -10.63 -3.98
C HIS A 114 -11.79 -11.00 -3.20
N THR A 115 -11.69 -11.28 -1.91
CA THR A 115 -12.86 -11.67 -1.12
C THR A 115 -13.42 -10.48 -0.36
N PRO A 116 -14.63 -10.59 0.18
CA PRO A 116 -15.14 -9.51 1.04
C PRO A 116 -14.23 -9.22 2.24
N PHE A 117 -13.62 -10.26 2.79
CA PHE A 117 -12.67 -10.05 3.88
C PHE A 117 -11.47 -9.23 3.38
N ASP A 118 -10.97 -9.57 2.18
CA ASP A 118 -9.86 -8.82 1.59
C ASP A 118 -10.24 -7.38 1.34
N ARG A 119 -11.49 -7.13 0.95
CA ARG A 119 -11.93 -5.76 0.73
C ARG A 119 -11.79 -4.93 2.00
N ASN A 120 -12.18 -5.53 3.13
CA ASN A 120 -12.03 -4.81 4.40
C ASN A 120 -10.57 -4.53 4.71
N LEU A 121 -9.69 -5.48 4.45
CA LEU A 121 -8.27 -5.27 4.70
C LEU A 121 -7.74 -4.16 3.81
N LEU A 122 -8.11 -4.20 2.53
CA LEU A 122 -7.64 -3.18 1.60
C LEU A 122 -8.14 -1.80 2.01
N TYR A 123 -9.40 -1.72 2.42
CA TYR A 123 -9.95 -0.45 2.86
C TYR A 123 -9.18 0.09 4.07
N VAL A 124 -8.91 -0.78 5.04
CA VAL A 124 -8.18 -0.34 6.24
C VAL A 124 -6.79 0.18 5.83
N ALA A 125 -6.11 -0.56 4.94
CA ALA A 125 -4.79 -0.12 4.50
C ALA A 125 -4.86 1.25 3.85
N CYS A 126 -5.83 1.46 2.97
CA CYS A 126 -5.95 2.72 2.26
C CYS A 126 -6.27 3.88 3.19
N THR A 127 -7.05 3.63 4.24
CA THR A 127 -7.43 4.71 5.15
C THR A 127 -6.33 5.12 6.09
N ARG A 128 -5.16 4.44 6.05
CA ARG A 128 -4.01 4.89 6.84
C ARG A 128 -3.33 6.09 6.21
N ALA A 129 -3.67 6.42 4.96
CA ALA A 129 -3.00 7.52 4.25
C ALA A 129 -3.66 8.85 4.61
N MET A 130 -2.85 9.82 4.98
CA MET A 130 -3.33 11.15 5.27
C MET A 130 -3.27 12.06 4.06
N HIS A 131 -2.30 11.85 3.17
CA HIS A 131 -2.09 12.77 2.05
C HIS A 131 -2.01 12.08 0.70
N CYS A 132 -1.26 11.01 0.60
CA CYS A 132 -1.02 10.35 -0.68
C CYS A 132 -1.22 8.85 -0.56
N LEU A 133 -1.81 8.26 -1.59
CA LEU A 133 -2.05 6.81 -1.62
C LEU A 133 -1.67 6.29 -2.99
N ALA A 134 -0.85 5.25 -3.02
CA ALA A 134 -0.47 4.58 -4.25
C ALA A 134 -0.78 3.09 -4.11
N LEU A 135 -1.35 2.53 -5.17
CA LEU A 135 -1.66 1.11 -5.23
C LEU A 135 -0.89 0.51 -6.39
N THR A 136 -0.22 -0.60 -6.17
CA THR A 136 0.54 -1.25 -7.23
C THR A 136 0.13 -2.70 -7.37
N TYR A 137 0.26 -3.22 -8.58
CA TYR A 137 -0.03 -4.63 -8.82
C TYR A 137 0.70 -5.10 -10.05
N THR A 138 0.81 -6.42 -10.16
CA THR A 138 1.35 -7.10 -11.32
C THR A 138 0.35 -8.15 -11.73
N GLY A 139 0.22 -8.36 -13.04
CA GLY A 139 -0.71 -9.36 -13.54
C GLY A 139 -2.14 -8.85 -13.52
N GLU A 140 -3.07 -9.72 -13.16
CA GLU A 140 -4.47 -9.34 -13.17
C GLU A 140 -4.79 -8.50 -11.96
N PRO A 141 -5.39 -7.31 -12.16
CA PRO A 141 -5.69 -6.44 -11.03
C PRO A 141 -6.80 -7.01 -10.16
N SER A 142 -6.78 -6.61 -8.91
CA SER A 142 -7.86 -6.97 -8.00
C SER A 142 -9.17 -6.38 -8.50
N PRO A 143 -10.27 -7.15 -8.42
CA PRO A 143 -11.57 -6.57 -8.79
C PRO A 143 -12.02 -5.47 -7.85
N LEU A 144 -11.29 -5.27 -6.75
CA LEU A 144 -11.64 -4.25 -5.77
C LEU A 144 -11.03 -2.90 -6.10
N LEU A 145 -10.16 -2.82 -7.10
CA LEU A 145 -9.52 -1.56 -7.46
C LEU A 145 -10.51 -0.59 -8.07
N PRO A 146 -10.36 0.70 -7.78
CA PRO A 146 -11.21 1.70 -8.44
C PRO A 146 -10.79 1.84 -9.90
N GLY A 147 -11.66 2.36 -10.70
CA GLY A 147 -11.36 2.61 -12.10
C GLY A 147 -11.54 1.39 -12.94
N GLU A 148 -10.76 0.37 -12.67
CA GLU A 148 -10.90 -0.86 -13.42
C GLU A 148 -12.30 -1.40 -13.28
N ALA A 149 -12.80 -1.44 -12.06
CA ALA A 149 -14.12 -1.94 -11.84
C ALA A 149 -15.16 -1.01 -12.42
N GLY A 150 -14.86 0.24 -12.45
CA GLY A 150 -15.83 1.20 -12.94
C GLY A 150 -16.06 1.13 -14.40
N GLU A 151 -15.19 0.45 -15.09
CA GLU A 151 -15.34 0.39 -16.51
C GLU A 151 -16.44 -0.47 -16.93
N GLU A 152 -16.84 -1.41 -16.15
CA GLU A 152 -17.87 -2.25 -16.58
C GLU A 152 -19.13 -1.93 -16.08
#